data_fd9def89a262aedeb2dcad6cc1ca5dcc
#
_entry.id   fd9def89a262aedeb2dcad6cc1ca5dcc
#
_cell.length_a   1.000
_cell.length_b   1.000
_cell.length_c   1.000
_cell.angle_alpha   90.00
_cell.angle_beta   90.00
_cell.angle_gamma   90.00
#
_symmetry.space_group_name_H-M   'P 1'
#
loop_
_entity.id
_entity.type
_entity.pdbx_description
1 polymer ?
#
loop_
_entity_poly.entity_id
_entity_poly.type
_entity_poly.pdbx_seq_one_letter_code
_entity_poly.pdbx_strand_id
1 'polypeptide(L)'
;MPPQLTPFLGAWRIVQMELWERDYLDLEVPAHITFGTTRLGSFQFGAVRGWIDYRVTNDGTSVKVEFSWEGFNDSDPSCGRGWAAIADDQLVGRLYLHNSDDSAFVAERAPVGGRRSRPRRPASNDP
;
A
#
# COMPACT_ATOMS: atom_id res chain seq x y z
N MET A 1 -18.62 -5.02 -9.71
CA MET A 1 -17.56 -5.05 -8.70
C MET A 1 -18.10 -5.68 -7.42
N PRO A 2 -17.40 -6.64 -6.84
CA PRO A 2 -17.86 -7.26 -5.60
C PRO A 2 -17.97 -6.23 -4.47
N PRO A 3 -19.04 -6.28 -3.66
CA PRO A 3 -19.17 -5.35 -2.52
C PRO A 3 -18.01 -5.42 -1.54
N GLN A 4 -17.37 -6.60 -1.38
CA GLN A 4 -16.25 -6.76 -0.46
C GLN A 4 -15.01 -5.96 -0.89
N LEU A 5 -14.90 -5.65 -2.19
CA LEU A 5 -13.74 -4.91 -2.70
C LEU A 5 -13.85 -3.42 -2.40
N THR A 6 -15.07 -2.88 -2.38
CA THR A 6 -15.28 -1.44 -2.26
C THR A 6 -14.51 -0.77 -1.12
N PRO A 7 -14.47 -1.35 0.10
CA PRO A 7 -13.75 -0.70 1.20
C PRO A 7 -12.25 -0.58 0.97
N PHE A 8 -11.67 -1.43 0.11
CA PHE A 8 -10.22 -1.42 -0.12
C PHE A 8 -9.79 -0.47 -1.22
N LEU A 9 -10.69 -0.09 -2.12
CA LEU A 9 -10.33 0.67 -3.31
C LEU A 9 -9.75 2.04 -2.98
N GLY A 10 -8.78 2.45 -3.78
CA GLY A 10 -8.18 3.77 -3.67
C GLY A 10 -6.84 3.75 -2.97
N ALA A 11 -6.41 4.93 -2.57
CA ALA A 11 -5.08 5.14 -2.00
C ALA A 11 -5.13 5.13 -0.48
N TRP A 12 -4.13 4.47 0.11
CA TRP A 12 -3.92 4.41 1.56
C TRP A 12 -2.52 4.93 1.85
N ARG A 13 -2.38 5.77 2.88
CA ARG A 13 -1.10 6.26 3.36
C ARG A 13 -0.54 5.29 4.38
N ILE A 14 0.62 4.72 4.12
CA ILE A 14 1.28 3.84 5.10
C ILE A 14 1.88 4.74 6.18
N VAL A 15 1.45 4.55 7.42
CA VAL A 15 1.86 5.40 8.53
C VAL A 15 2.79 4.70 9.50
N GLN A 16 2.87 3.37 9.43
CA GLN A 16 3.70 2.60 10.34
C GLN A 16 4.06 1.26 9.72
N MET A 17 5.31 0.84 9.90
CA MET A 17 5.75 -0.52 9.57
C MET A 17 6.60 -1.05 10.72
N GLU A 18 6.54 -2.37 10.92
CA GLU A 18 7.19 -3.03 12.03
C GLU A 18 8.71 -2.91 11.97
N LEU A 19 9.30 -3.07 10.77
CA LEU A 19 10.75 -3.16 10.59
C LEU A 19 11.42 -1.84 10.25
N TRP A 20 10.66 -0.81 9.86
CA TRP A 20 11.26 0.44 9.40
C TRP A 20 10.64 1.63 10.11
N GLU A 21 11.49 2.62 10.41
CA GLU A 21 11.05 3.84 11.05
C GLU A 21 10.37 4.77 10.04
N ARG A 22 9.56 5.68 10.55
CA ARG A 22 8.74 6.56 9.75
C ARG A 22 9.56 7.41 8.79
N ASP A 23 10.73 7.89 9.21
CA ASP A 23 11.58 8.69 8.35
C ASP A 23 11.99 7.93 7.10
N TYR A 24 12.25 6.64 7.24
CA TYR A 24 12.58 5.81 6.10
C TYR A 24 11.38 5.62 5.18
N LEU A 25 10.19 5.43 5.74
CA LEU A 25 9.00 5.14 4.95
C LEU A 25 8.75 6.23 3.90
N ASP A 26 8.93 7.48 4.29
CA ASP A 26 8.65 8.63 3.42
C ASP A 26 9.90 9.16 2.71
N LEU A 27 10.93 8.32 2.58
CA LEU A 27 12.23 8.76 2.08
C LEU A 27 12.16 9.39 0.69
N GLU A 28 11.42 8.78 -0.23
CA GLU A 28 11.34 9.26 -1.61
C GLU A 28 10.01 9.93 -1.90
N VAL A 29 8.92 9.30 -1.49
CA VAL A 29 7.56 9.82 -1.64
C VAL A 29 6.80 9.44 -0.39
N PRO A 30 5.65 10.08 -0.10
CA PRO A 30 4.81 9.61 1.01
C PRO A 30 4.47 8.14 0.81
N ALA A 31 4.77 7.32 1.83
CA ALA A 31 4.57 5.88 1.75
C ALA A 31 3.09 5.58 1.52
N HIS A 32 2.80 4.69 0.57
CA HIS A 32 1.42 4.43 0.17
C HIS A 32 1.24 3.01 -0.34
N ILE A 33 -0.02 2.57 -0.31
CA ILE A 33 -0.47 1.37 -1.00
C ILE A 33 -1.83 1.70 -1.62
N THR A 34 -2.02 1.34 -2.89
CA THR A 34 -3.20 1.71 -3.65
C THR A 34 -3.76 0.46 -4.33
N PHE A 35 -5.09 0.30 -4.25
CA PHE A 35 -5.80 -0.80 -4.90
C PHE A 35 -6.71 -0.22 -5.98
N GLY A 36 -6.48 -0.60 -7.22
CA GLY A 36 -7.30 -0.17 -8.35
C GLY A 36 -8.42 -1.14 -8.66
N THR A 37 -9.29 -0.76 -9.58
CA THR A 37 -10.52 -1.52 -9.86
C THR A 37 -10.28 -2.78 -10.68
N THR A 38 -9.10 -2.95 -11.28
CA THR A 38 -8.81 -4.06 -12.20
C THR A 38 -7.99 -5.16 -11.54
N ARG A 39 -7.99 -5.25 -10.21
CA ARG A 39 -7.19 -6.19 -9.42
C ARG A 39 -5.70 -5.85 -9.44
N LEU A 40 -5.36 -4.67 -9.91
CA LEU A 40 -3.97 -4.20 -9.95
C LEU A 40 -3.83 -3.02 -9.02
N GLY A 41 -2.65 -2.87 -8.46
CA GLY A 41 -2.34 -1.77 -7.58
C GLY A 41 -0.86 -1.53 -7.50
N SER A 42 -0.45 -0.73 -6.52
CA SER A 42 0.95 -0.40 -6.34
C SER A 42 1.21 0.01 -4.90
N PHE A 43 2.47 -0.04 -4.52
CA PHE A 43 2.90 0.52 -3.24
C PHE A 43 4.30 1.08 -3.37
N GLN A 44 4.64 1.96 -2.44
CA GLN A 44 6.01 2.41 -2.27
C GLN A 44 6.22 2.81 -0.81
N PHE A 45 7.32 2.36 -0.24
CA PHE A 45 7.80 2.84 1.05
C PHE A 45 9.32 2.82 0.99
N GLY A 46 9.95 3.91 1.44
CA GLY A 46 11.39 4.02 1.33
C GLY A 46 11.83 3.86 -0.12
N ALA A 47 12.81 3.01 -0.35
CA ALA A 47 13.32 2.70 -1.68
C ALA A 47 12.63 1.49 -2.31
N VAL A 48 11.63 0.92 -1.66
CA VAL A 48 10.92 -0.28 -2.15
C VAL A 48 9.64 0.15 -2.85
N ARG A 49 9.45 -0.30 -4.07
CA ARG A 49 8.22 -0.04 -4.82
C ARG A 49 7.80 -1.31 -5.54
N GLY A 50 6.48 -1.52 -5.59
CA GLY A 50 5.95 -2.72 -6.21
C GLY A 50 4.65 -2.47 -6.94
N TRP A 51 4.41 -3.32 -7.92
CA TRP A 51 3.16 -3.42 -8.63
C TRP A 51 2.44 -4.65 -8.13
N ILE A 52 1.18 -4.50 -7.78
CA ILE A 52 0.38 -5.50 -7.07
C ILE A 52 -0.62 -6.15 -8.01
N ASP A 53 -0.78 -7.47 -7.86
CA ASP A 53 -1.89 -8.23 -8.40
C ASP A 53 -2.61 -8.84 -7.20
N TYR A 54 -3.87 -8.44 -6.95
CA TYR A 54 -4.54 -8.86 -5.72
C TYR A 54 -5.84 -9.60 -5.97
N ARG A 55 -6.27 -10.31 -4.93
CA ARG A 55 -7.55 -11.02 -4.88
C ARG A 55 -8.23 -10.70 -3.57
N VAL A 56 -9.54 -10.57 -3.59
CA VAL A 56 -10.32 -10.47 -2.36
C VAL A 56 -10.66 -11.88 -1.90
N THR A 57 -10.42 -12.15 -0.63
CA THR A 57 -10.74 -13.44 -0.02
C THR A 57 -11.69 -13.22 1.14
N ASN A 58 -12.57 -14.19 1.38
CA ASN A 58 -13.55 -14.14 2.47
C ASN A 58 -13.68 -15.56 3.02
N ASP A 59 -13.26 -15.73 4.28
CA ASP A 59 -13.29 -17.05 4.92
C ASP A 59 -14.53 -17.24 5.81
N GLY A 60 -15.51 -16.33 5.70
CA GLY A 60 -16.72 -16.38 6.51
C GLY A 60 -16.64 -15.57 7.79
N THR A 61 -15.44 -15.22 8.23
CA THR A 61 -15.24 -14.41 9.43
C THR A 61 -14.62 -13.06 9.13
N SER A 62 -13.84 -12.97 8.07
CA SER A 62 -13.20 -11.70 7.69
C SER A 62 -12.99 -11.65 6.19
N VAL A 63 -12.91 -10.43 5.69
CA VAL A 63 -12.60 -10.15 4.29
C VAL A 63 -11.22 -9.51 4.27
N LYS A 64 -10.36 -9.99 3.37
CA LYS A 64 -9.04 -9.40 3.17
C LYS A 64 -8.66 -9.44 1.71
N VAL A 65 -7.67 -8.66 1.34
CA VAL A 65 -7.02 -8.78 0.04
C VAL A 65 -5.71 -9.54 0.25
N GLU A 66 -5.43 -10.44 -0.66
CA GLU A 66 -4.16 -11.15 -0.72
C GLU A 66 -3.53 -10.81 -2.05
N PHE A 67 -2.22 -10.61 -2.06
CA PHE A 67 -1.58 -10.14 -3.28
C PHE A 67 -0.17 -10.68 -3.44
N SER A 68 0.24 -10.74 -4.69
CA SER A 68 1.65 -10.84 -5.05
C SER A 68 2.09 -9.49 -5.63
N TRP A 69 3.38 -9.25 -5.61
CA TRP A 69 3.91 -8.02 -6.16
C TRP A 69 5.29 -8.25 -6.75
N GLU A 70 5.66 -7.38 -7.68
CA GLU A 70 7.02 -7.33 -8.21
C GLU A 70 7.38 -5.86 -8.42
N GLY A 71 8.66 -5.58 -8.34
CA GLY A 71 9.15 -4.22 -8.46
C GLY A 71 10.62 -4.16 -8.15
N PHE A 72 10.99 -3.17 -7.32
CA PHE A 72 12.40 -2.90 -7.04
C PHE A 72 12.59 -2.52 -5.58
N ASN A 73 13.75 -2.90 -5.05
CA ASN A 73 14.27 -2.35 -3.81
C ASN A 73 15.50 -1.55 -4.21
N ASP A 74 15.38 -0.22 -4.20
CA ASP A 74 16.33 0.68 -4.83
C ASP A 74 16.42 0.32 -6.33
N SER A 75 17.55 -0.10 -6.83
CA SER A 75 17.66 -0.50 -8.24
C SER A 75 17.63 -2.02 -8.42
N ASP A 76 17.55 -2.80 -7.35
CA ASP A 76 17.55 -4.26 -7.43
C ASP A 76 16.15 -4.81 -7.63
N PRO A 77 15.92 -5.69 -8.60
CA PRO A 77 14.62 -6.33 -8.74
C PRO A 77 14.22 -7.05 -7.46
N SER A 78 12.94 -6.93 -7.10
CA SER A 78 12.41 -7.55 -5.89
C SER A 78 10.97 -7.98 -6.15
N CYS A 79 10.50 -8.93 -5.37
CA CYS A 79 9.12 -9.41 -5.47
C CYS A 79 8.71 -10.00 -4.13
N GLY A 80 7.42 -10.33 -4.02
CA GLY A 80 6.94 -10.94 -2.81
C GLY A 80 5.44 -11.08 -2.81
N ARG A 81 4.89 -11.12 -1.60
CA ARG A 81 3.46 -11.28 -1.38
C ARG A 81 3.04 -10.42 -0.22
N GLY A 82 1.74 -10.40 0.05
CA GLY A 82 1.22 -9.68 1.19
C GLY A 82 -0.28 -9.89 1.33
N TRP A 83 -0.81 -9.30 2.37
CA TRP A 83 -2.24 -9.28 2.61
C TRP A 83 -2.60 -8.02 3.38
N ALA A 84 -3.88 -7.65 3.31
CA ALA A 84 -4.38 -6.51 4.07
C ALA A 84 -5.85 -6.72 4.41
N ALA A 85 -6.25 -6.19 5.56
CA ALA A 85 -7.61 -6.20 6.04
C ALA A 85 -7.93 -4.85 6.64
N ILE A 86 -9.21 -4.53 6.76
CA ILE A 86 -9.63 -3.27 7.36
C ILE A 86 -10.04 -3.52 8.80
N ALA A 87 -9.49 -2.74 9.71
CA ALA A 87 -9.79 -2.79 11.14
C ALA A 87 -9.83 -1.36 11.67
N ASP A 88 -10.95 -0.96 12.27
CA ASP A 88 -11.12 0.36 12.88
C ASP A 88 -10.78 1.50 11.89
N ASP A 89 -11.27 1.37 10.65
CA ASP A 89 -11.07 2.34 9.58
C ASP A 89 -9.62 2.46 9.10
N GLN A 90 -8.74 1.57 9.59
CA GLN A 90 -7.36 1.49 9.11
C GLN A 90 -7.17 0.24 8.27
N LEU A 91 -6.19 0.31 7.38
CA LEU A 91 -5.75 -0.86 6.64
C LEU A 91 -4.57 -1.46 7.39
N VAL A 92 -4.68 -2.72 7.77
CA VAL A 92 -3.62 -3.43 8.47
C VAL A 92 -3.24 -4.65 7.67
N GLY A 93 -1.97 -4.95 7.63
CA GLY A 93 -1.55 -6.11 6.85
C GLY A 93 -0.09 -6.44 7.04
N ARG A 94 0.42 -7.24 6.12
CA ARG A 94 1.79 -7.70 6.17
C ARG A 94 2.33 -7.77 4.74
N LEU A 95 3.59 -7.41 4.60
CA LEU A 95 4.27 -7.39 3.32
C LEU A 95 5.47 -8.31 3.39
N TYR A 96 5.56 -9.24 2.45
CA TYR A 96 6.65 -10.22 2.40
C TYR A 96 7.55 -9.91 1.21
N LEU A 97 8.85 -9.78 1.48
CA LEU A 97 9.87 -9.64 0.45
C LEU A 97 10.48 -11.02 0.22
N HIS A 98 10.48 -11.49 -1.01
CA HIS A 98 10.93 -12.84 -1.34
C HIS A 98 12.39 -13.03 -0.96
N ASN A 99 12.66 -14.09 -0.20
CA ASN A 99 13.99 -14.42 0.31
C ASN A 99 14.59 -13.34 1.20
N SER A 100 13.75 -12.50 1.81
CA SER A 100 14.21 -11.40 2.64
C SER A 100 13.26 -11.24 3.82
N ASP A 101 13.04 -10.01 4.27
CA ASP A 101 12.25 -9.72 5.45
C ASP A 101 10.76 -9.69 5.16
N ASP A 102 9.96 -9.78 6.22
CA ASP A 102 8.55 -9.44 6.15
C ASP A 102 8.23 -8.47 7.27
N SER A 103 7.23 -7.64 7.06
CA SER A 103 6.88 -6.58 8.00
C SER A 103 5.38 -6.35 8.01
N ALA A 104 4.84 -6.20 9.21
CA ALA A 104 3.48 -5.68 9.36
C ALA A 104 3.45 -4.20 8.97
N PHE A 105 2.29 -3.74 8.52
CA PHE A 105 2.10 -2.32 8.24
C PHE A 105 0.71 -1.86 8.68
N VAL A 106 0.61 -0.55 8.91
CA VAL A 106 -0.66 0.12 9.18
C VAL A 106 -0.76 1.29 8.21
N ALA A 107 -1.92 1.42 7.60
CA ALA A 107 -2.17 2.53 6.67
C ALA A 107 -3.51 3.17 6.99
N GLU A 108 -3.62 4.44 6.63
CA GLU A 108 -4.84 5.23 6.79
C GLU A 108 -5.31 5.70 5.43
N ARG A 109 -6.60 5.96 5.31
CA ARG A 109 -7.15 6.46 4.06
C ARG A 109 -6.40 7.74 3.66
N ALA A 110 -5.84 7.77 2.46
CA ALA A 110 -5.14 8.95 1.98
C ALA A 110 -6.12 10.11 1.81
N PRO A 111 -5.69 11.37 2.06
CA PRO A 111 -6.55 12.51 1.81
C PRO A 111 -7.00 12.57 0.36
N VAL A 112 -8.28 12.94 0.17
CA VAL A 112 -8.78 13.18 -1.16
C VAL A 112 -8.28 14.55 -1.58
N GLY A 113 -7.56 14.72 -2.38
CA GLY A 113 -6.97 15.77 -2.65
C GLY A 113 -6.91 16.71 -3.50
N GLY A 114 -7.31 16.19 -2.96
CA GLY A 114 -7.15 16.43 -3.30
C GLY A 114 -7.05 16.68 -3.52
N ARG A 115 -7.46 17.08 -3.49
CA ARG A 115 -7.54 17.17 -3.72
C ARG A 115 -6.97 17.68 -3.45
N ARG A 116 -7.10 18.03 -3.37
CA ARG A 116 -6.57 18.34 -3.16
C ARG A 116 -5.53 18.49 -3.05
N SER A 117 -5.80 18.54 -3.28
CA SER A 117 -4.85 18.58 -3.37
C SER A 117 -3.93 18.60 -3.85
N ARG A 118 -4.06 19.24 -4.20
CA ARG A 118 -3.23 19.29 -4.81
C ARG A 118 -2.22 19.40 -5.04
N PRO A 119 -2.56 19.48 -5.26
CA PRO A 119 -1.58 19.57 -5.59
C PRO A 119 -0.55 19.70 -5.76
N ARG A 120 -0.73 20.06 -5.83
CA ARG A 120 0.18 20.15 -6.15
C ARG A 120 1.17 20.10 -6.28
N ARG A 121 0.84 20.43 -6.35
CA ARG A 121 1.73 20.45 -6.63
C ARG A 121 2.63 20.64 -6.37
N PRO A 122 2.26 20.85 -6.34
CA PRO A 122 3.16 21.05 -6.30
C PRO A 122 3.89 21.14 -6.10
N ALA A 123 3.22 21.63 -5.97
CA ALA A 123 3.97 21.66 -5.98
C ALA A 123 4.72 21.67 -5.82
N SER A 124 4.19 22.07 -5.78
CA SER A 124 4.95 22.06 -5.85
C SER A 124 5.54 22.01 -5.73
N ASN A 125 5.00 22.44 -5.66
CA ASN A 125 5.61 22.41 -5.82
C ASN A 125 5.98 22.39 -5.68
N ASP A 126 5.40 22.81 -5.52
CA ASP A 126 5.82 22.81 -5.70
C ASP A 126 6.17 22.84 -5.52
N PRO A 127 5.97 23.17 -5.70
CA PRO A 127 6.38 23.26 -5.75
C PRO A 127 6.82 23.33 -5.67
#